data_f1c2aed773ab5f9d969ddee9774a0eba
#
_entry.id   f1c2aed773ab5f9d969ddee9774a0eba
#
_cell.length_a   1.000
_cell.length_b   1.000
_cell.length_c   1.000
_cell.angle_alpha   90.00
_cell.angle_beta   90.00
_cell.angle_gamma   90.00
#
_symmetry.space_group_name_H-M   'P 1'
#
loop_
_entity.id
_entity.type
_entity.pdbx_description
1 polymer ?
#
loop_
_entity_poly.entity_id
_entity_poly.type
_entity_poly.pdbx_seq_one_letter_code
_entity_poly.pdbx_strand_id
1 'polypeptide(L)'
;MKQWGKLTLMEWVLMALLAALNGVATSLLSHLNQLLTSLGGSMLTSTIVGLYMIYGLLAMYIIRKPGAALFTYLIGALMQIMVGTSYGPWSAIAAALCYAVIVEPLFFLVKYKKFDWSMMLFTGVAMTPLWYIVAAFMFGYIHYESLVLVITLAIRCVSGMLLCGGLTKWLGDRLKHTRYVRPFALGREAMGLREKG
;
A
#
# COMPACT_ATOMS: atom_id res chain seq x y z
N MET A 1 -15.23 -25.36 4.35
CA MET A 1 -14.20 -24.37 4.71
C MET A 1 -13.09 -24.48 3.68
N LYS A 2 -12.96 -23.48 2.78
CA LYS A 2 -11.92 -23.49 1.74
C LYS A 2 -10.58 -23.32 2.44
N GLN A 3 -9.70 -24.30 2.33
CA GLN A 3 -8.33 -24.18 2.85
C GLN A 3 -7.64 -23.06 2.06
N TRP A 4 -7.45 -21.94 2.71
CA TRP A 4 -6.60 -20.86 2.20
C TRP A 4 -5.20 -21.43 2.08
N GLY A 5 -4.74 -21.69 0.86
CA GLY A 5 -3.43 -22.31 0.61
C GLY A 5 -2.32 -21.52 1.31
N LYS A 6 -1.39 -22.23 1.93
CA LYS A 6 -0.20 -21.63 2.55
C LYS A 6 0.53 -20.77 1.51
N LEU A 7 1.18 -19.71 1.97
CA LEU A 7 2.05 -18.90 1.13
C LEU A 7 3.20 -19.75 0.61
N THR A 8 3.43 -19.75 -0.68
CA THR A 8 4.51 -20.48 -1.33
C THR A 8 5.84 -19.72 -1.22
N LEU A 9 6.96 -20.39 -1.39
CA LEU A 9 8.27 -19.76 -1.40
C LEU A 9 8.36 -18.62 -2.45
N MET A 10 7.81 -18.82 -3.63
CA MET A 10 7.76 -17.78 -4.67
C MET A 10 6.96 -16.54 -4.24
N GLU A 11 5.88 -16.73 -3.50
CA GLU A 11 5.08 -15.61 -2.98
C GLU A 11 5.85 -14.84 -1.91
N TRP A 12 6.59 -15.54 -1.05
CA TRP A 12 7.49 -14.91 -0.08
C TRP A 12 8.60 -14.10 -0.75
N VAL A 13 9.23 -14.65 -1.80
CA VAL A 13 10.25 -13.94 -2.58
C VAL A 13 9.69 -12.68 -3.24
N LEU A 14 8.47 -12.76 -3.81
CA LEU A 14 7.81 -11.59 -4.39
C LEU A 14 7.51 -10.51 -3.34
N MET A 15 6.98 -10.91 -2.18
CA MET A 15 6.72 -9.97 -1.08
C MET A 15 8.00 -9.30 -0.59
N ALA A 16 9.08 -10.06 -0.43
CA ALA A 16 10.38 -9.52 -0.03
C ALA A 16 10.96 -8.56 -1.08
N LEU A 17 10.81 -8.85 -2.37
CA LEU A 17 11.24 -7.97 -3.45
C LEU A 17 10.46 -6.65 -3.44
N LEU A 18 9.13 -6.71 -3.34
CA LEU A 18 8.28 -5.53 -3.27
C LEU A 18 8.55 -4.72 -1.99
N ALA A 19 8.83 -5.40 -0.88
CA ALA A 19 9.21 -4.78 0.38
C ALA A 19 10.57 -4.06 0.30
N ALA A 20 11.56 -4.65 -0.37
CA ALA A 20 12.86 -4.02 -0.61
C ALA A 20 12.71 -2.76 -1.50
N LEU A 21 11.92 -2.86 -2.57
CA LEU A 21 11.59 -1.70 -3.41
C LEU A 21 10.89 -0.61 -2.60
N ASN A 22 9.95 -0.99 -1.72
CA ASN A 22 9.30 -0.07 -0.81
C ASN A 22 10.31 0.66 0.09
N GLY A 23 11.25 -0.08 0.71
CA GLY A 23 12.27 0.51 1.57
C GLY A 23 13.09 1.59 0.88
N VAL A 24 13.61 1.27 -0.31
CA VAL A 24 14.41 2.23 -1.11
C VAL A 24 13.55 3.40 -1.59
N ALA A 25 12.40 3.12 -2.19
CA ALA A 25 11.54 4.18 -2.74
C ALA A 25 11.02 5.11 -1.65
N THR A 26 10.62 4.58 -0.49
CA THR A 26 10.14 5.39 0.64
C THR A 26 11.27 6.25 1.23
N SER A 27 12.50 5.75 1.29
CA SER A 27 13.65 6.57 1.71
C SER A 27 13.84 7.76 0.77
N LEU A 28 13.85 7.55 -0.55
CA LEU A 28 13.95 8.63 -1.53
C LEU A 28 12.76 9.59 -1.46
N LEU A 29 11.54 9.07 -1.37
CA LEU A 29 10.33 9.87 -1.22
C LEU A 29 10.32 10.67 0.08
N SER A 30 10.94 10.19 1.17
CA SER A 30 11.01 10.92 2.44
C SER A 30 11.84 12.19 2.32
N HIS A 31 12.94 12.16 1.56
CA HIS A 31 13.72 13.35 1.25
C HIS A 31 12.96 14.33 0.36
N LEU A 32 12.30 13.82 -0.69
CA LEU A 32 11.42 14.64 -1.52
C LEU A 32 10.30 15.29 -0.69
N ASN A 33 9.73 14.55 0.24
CA ASN A 33 8.67 15.04 1.11
C ASN A 33 9.16 16.18 2.03
N GLN A 34 10.40 16.12 2.54
CA GLN A 34 10.99 17.22 3.29
C GLN A 34 11.13 18.50 2.45
N LEU A 35 11.56 18.36 1.20
CA LEU A 35 11.63 19.48 0.26
C LEU A 35 10.23 20.07 -0.01
N LEU A 36 9.23 19.23 -0.23
CA LEU A 36 7.85 19.67 -0.42
C LEU A 36 7.29 20.35 0.83
N THR A 37 7.67 19.88 2.03
CA THR A 37 7.26 20.51 3.29
C THR A 37 7.81 21.93 3.40
N SER A 38 9.05 22.16 3.00
CA SER A 38 9.67 23.49 3.04
C SER A 38 9.06 24.48 2.02
N LEU A 39 8.51 23.97 0.91
CA LEU A 39 7.94 24.78 -0.17
C LEU A 39 6.47 25.12 0.04
N GLY A 40 5.67 24.17 0.53
CA GLY A 40 4.21 24.32 0.58
C GLY A 40 3.54 23.60 1.76
N GLY A 41 4.31 23.24 2.78
CA GLY A 41 3.79 22.64 4.01
C GLY A 41 3.11 21.27 3.80
N SER A 42 2.22 20.91 4.71
CA SER A 42 1.55 19.62 4.75
C SER A 42 0.60 19.37 3.57
N MET A 43 0.10 20.42 2.92
CA MET A 43 -0.78 20.27 1.76
C MET A 43 -0.03 19.69 0.57
N LEU A 44 1.16 20.22 0.26
CA LEU A 44 1.95 19.78 -0.88
C LEU A 44 2.49 18.36 -0.69
N THR A 45 2.92 18.01 0.51
CA THR A 45 3.38 16.65 0.85
C THR A 45 2.27 15.61 0.76
N SER A 46 1.02 16.02 0.96
CA SER A 46 -0.15 15.14 0.91
C SER A 46 -0.43 14.60 -0.49
N THR A 47 0.08 15.25 -1.54
CA THR A 47 -0.14 14.82 -2.93
C THR A 47 0.57 13.51 -3.28
N ILE A 48 1.68 13.18 -2.62
CA ILE A 48 2.49 11.98 -2.92
C ILE A 48 2.26 10.82 -1.95
N VAL A 49 1.37 10.98 -0.95
CA VAL A 49 1.16 9.97 0.11
C VAL A 49 0.76 8.60 -0.46
N GLY A 50 -0.02 8.56 -1.53
CA GLY A 50 -0.43 7.30 -2.16
C GLY A 50 0.73 6.42 -2.62
N LEU A 51 1.90 6.99 -2.93
CA LEU A 51 3.07 6.22 -3.37
C LEU A 51 3.69 5.37 -2.26
N TYR A 52 3.53 5.77 -1.00
CA TYR A 52 4.03 4.99 0.14
C TYR A 52 3.23 3.71 0.38
N MET A 53 1.97 3.67 -0.09
CA MET A 53 1.01 2.60 0.19
C MET A 53 0.96 1.51 -0.89
N ILE A 54 1.55 1.75 -2.08
CA ILE A 54 1.34 0.95 -3.30
C ILE A 54 1.83 -0.50 -3.16
N TYR A 55 2.95 -0.74 -2.48
CA TYR A 55 3.68 -2.02 -2.55
C TYR A 55 2.91 -3.18 -1.92
N GLY A 56 2.32 -3.01 -0.74
CA GLY A 56 1.52 -4.04 -0.10
C GLY A 56 0.20 -4.30 -0.82
N LEU A 57 -0.43 -3.25 -1.37
CA LEU A 57 -1.63 -3.41 -2.17
C LEU A 57 -1.34 -4.11 -3.50
N LEU A 58 -0.18 -3.86 -4.11
CA LEU A 58 0.29 -4.56 -5.31
C LEU A 58 0.57 -6.05 -5.02
N ALA A 59 1.22 -6.36 -3.88
CA ALA A 59 1.41 -7.74 -3.45
C ALA A 59 0.06 -8.46 -3.27
N MET A 60 -0.92 -7.81 -2.62
CA MET A 60 -2.28 -8.34 -2.48
C MET A 60 -2.93 -8.57 -3.84
N TYR A 61 -2.78 -7.65 -4.80
CA TYR A 61 -3.34 -7.77 -6.14
C TYR A 61 -2.77 -8.97 -6.91
N ILE A 62 -1.47 -9.26 -6.76
CA ILE A 62 -0.79 -10.34 -7.48
C ILE A 62 -1.02 -11.69 -6.81
N ILE A 63 -0.90 -11.77 -5.48
CA ILE A 63 -0.90 -13.03 -4.71
C ILE A 63 -2.33 -13.48 -4.37
N ARG A 64 -3.21 -12.56 -4.00
CA ARG A 64 -4.63 -12.80 -3.66
C ARG A 64 -4.85 -13.80 -2.54
N LYS A 65 -3.96 -13.82 -1.57
CA LYS A 65 -4.05 -14.68 -0.38
C LYS A 65 -4.01 -13.85 0.90
N PRO A 66 -4.62 -14.35 1.98
CA PRO A 66 -4.54 -13.70 3.29
C PRO A 66 -3.09 -13.58 3.75
N GLY A 67 -2.77 -12.45 4.35
CA GLY A 67 -1.44 -12.13 4.83
C GLY A 67 -0.51 -11.49 3.79
N ALA A 68 -0.86 -11.49 2.50
CA ALA A 68 0.02 -10.95 1.47
C ALA A 68 0.34 -9.45 1.68
N ALA A 69 -0.67 -8.63 1.97
CA ALA A 69 -0.44 -7.22 2.26
C ALA A 69 0.26 -7.03 3.60
N LEU A 70 -0.20 -7.73 4.65
CA LEU A 70 0.37 -7.62 6.00
C LEU A 70 1.88 -7.88 5.99
N PHE A 71 2.30 -9.03 5.47
CA PHE A 71 3.73 -9.37 5.45
C PHE A 71 4.55 -8.44 4.57
N THR A 72 4.02 -8.00 3.40
CA THR A 72 4.72 -7.05 2.53
C THR A 72 4.91 -5.70 3.24
N TYR A 73 3.90 -5.18 3.93
CA TYR A 73 4.04 -3.93 4.68
C TYR A 73 5.00 -4.06 5.86
N LEU A 74 4.94 -5.16 6.64
CA LEU A 74 5.84 -5.38 7.77
C LEU A 74 7.30 -5.54 7.33
N ILE A 75 7.56 -6.35 6.32
CA ILE A 75 8.92 -6.50 5.76
C ILE A 75 9.38 -5.16 5.17
N GLY A 76 8.47 -4.43 4.49
CA GLY A 76 8.76 -3.10 3.95
C GLY A 76 9.11 -2.09 5.04
N ALA A 77 8.44 -2.10 6.19
CA ALA A 77 8.80 -1.27 7.34
C ALA A 77 10.19 -1.60 7.88
N LEU A 78 10.53 -2.89 7.99
CA LEU A 78 11.89 -3.31 8.37
C LEU A 78 12.94 -2.81 7.39
N MET A 79 12.69 -2.93 6.08
CA MET A 79 13.58 -2.40 5.05
C MET A 79 13.73 -0.88 5.12
N GLN A 80 12.64 -0.15 5.38
CA GLN A 80 12.70 1.31 5.59
C GLN A 80 13.57 1.68 6.80
N ILE A 81 13.49 0.91 7.88
CA ILE A 81 14.32 1.14 9.07
C ILE A 81 15.79 0.88 8.77
N MET A 82 16.10 -0.18 8.01
CA MET A 82 17.47 -0.52 7.63
C MET A 82 18.10 0.48 6.65
N VAL A 83 17.34 0.95 5.67
CA VAL A 83 17.82 1.94 4.68
C VAL A 83 17.91 3.34 5.28
N GLY A 84 17.11 3.61 6.29
CA GLY A 84 16.93 4.92 6.90
C GLY A 84 15.74 5.67 6.34
N THR A 85 14.94 6.23 7.23
CA THR A 85 13.79 7.08 6.88
C THR A 85 13.83 8.35 7.72
N SER A 86 13.50 9.47 7.10
CA SER A 86 13.46 10.78 7.77
C SER A 86 12.38 10.89 8.85
N TYR A 87 11.44 9.94 8.87
CA TYR A 87 10.31 9.93 9.81
C TYR A 87 10.55 9.09 11.07
N GLY A 88 11.68 8.38 11.13
CA GLY A 88 12.02 7.49 12.23
C GLY A 88 11.37 6.10 12.15
N PRO A 89 11.91 5.14 12.92
CA PRO A 89 11.51 3.72 12.81
C PRO A 89 10.07 3.46 13.26
N TRP A 90 9.59 4.16 14.27
CA TRP A 90 8.24 3.99 14.80
C TRP A 90 7.15 4.39 13.80
N SER A 91 7.40 5.41 12.98
CA SER A 91 6.44 5.82 11.96
C SER A 91 6.32 4.79 10.84
N ALA A 92 7.41 4.12 10.46
CA ALA A 92 7.39 3.07 9.46
C ALA A 92 6.55 1.85 9.93
N ILE A 93 6.73 1.43 11.19
CA ILE A 93 5.94 0.34 11.78
C ILE A 93 4.46 0.73 11.91
N ALA A 94 4.18 1.92 12.45
CA ALA A 94 2.81 2.39 12.61
C ALA A 94 2.08 2.50 11.26
N ALA A 95 2.73 3.04 10.23
CA ALA A 95 2.17 3.12 8.89
C ALA A 95 1.87 1.73 8.31
N ALA A 96 2.82 0.79 8.42
CA ALA A 96 2.65 -0.59 7.94
C ALA A 96 1.45 -1.27 8.58
N LEU A 97 1.28 -1.13 9.90
CA LEU A 97 0.15 -1.68 10.63
C LEU A 97 -1.17 -1.03 10.22
N CYS A 98 -1.21 0.30 10.11
CA CYS A 98 -2.41 1.02 9.66
C CYS A 98 -2.87 0.56 8.27
N TYR A 99 -1.94 0.40 7.33
CA TYR A 99 -2.27 -0.07 5.99
C TYR A 99 -2.74 -1.52 5.99
N ALA A 100 -2.05 -2.40 6.70
CA ALA A 100 -2.40 -3.82 6.78
C ALA A 100 -3.78 -4.04 7.41
N VAL A 101 -4.09 -3.34 8.51
CA VAL A 101 -5.38 -3.43 9.22
C VAL A 101 -6.56 -2.99 8.35
N ILE A 102 -6.34 -2.17 7.34
CA ILE A 102 -7.41 -1.78 6.41
C ILE A 102 -7.47 -2.74 5.21
N VAL A 103 -6.33 -3.05 4.61
CA VAL A 103 -6.29 -3.87 3.37
C VAL A 103 -6.76 -5.30 3.64
N GLU A 104 -6.23 -5.96 4.66
CA GLU A 104 -6.55 -7.37 4.92
C GLU A 104 -8.04 -7.62 5.17
N PRO A 105 -8.74 -6.89 6.08
CA PRO A 105 -10.17 -7.09 6.28
C PRO A 105 -11.00 -6.75 5.05
N LEU A 106 -10.65 -5.69 4.30
CA LEU A 106 -11.39 -5.34 3.08
C LEU A 106 -11.35 -6.47 2.06
N PHE A 107 -10.18 -7.05 1.80
CA PHE A 107 -10.06 -8.17 0.87
C PHE A 107 -10.60 -9.48 1.45
N PHE A 108 -10.53 -9.67 2.77
CA PHE A 108 -11.18 -10.80 3.44
C PHE A 108 -12.71 -10.78 3.26
N LEU A 109 -13.37 -9.64 3.40
CA LEU A 109 -14.82 -9.48 3.19
C LEU A 109 -15.25 -9.87 1.77
N VAL A 110 -14.43 -9.54 0.75
CA VAL A 110 -14.69 -9.94 -0.64
C VAL A 110 -14.06 -11.30 -1.00
N LYS A 111 -13.61 -12.06 0.02
CA LYS A 111 -13.01 -13.40 -0.13
C LYS A 111 -11.86 -13.45 -1.14
N TYR A 112 -11.07 -12.37 -1.23
CA TYR A 112 -9.94 -12.20 -2.16
C TYR A 112 -10.29 -12.49 -3.63
N LYS A 113 -11.53 -12.18 -4.04
CA LYS A 113 -12.02 -12.47 -5.39
C LYS A 113 -12.25 -11.21 -6.24
N LYS A 114 -12.51 -10.06 -5.60
CA LYS A 114 -12.84 -8.82 -6.30
C LYS A 114 -11.62 -7.89 -6.33
N PHE A 115 -11.12 -7.66 -7.53
CA PHE A 115 -9.99 -6.76 -7.79
C PHE A 115 -10.32 -5.79 -8.94
N ASP A 116 -11.58 -5.34 -8.96
CA ASP A 116 -12.08 -4.39 -9.93
C ASP A 116 -11.55 -2.98 -9.64
N TRP A 117 -11.66 -2.09 -10.62
CA TRP A 117 -11.26 -0.70 -10.46
C TRP A 117 -11.88 -0.04 -9.24
N SER A 118 -13.19 -0.23 -9.04
CA SER A 118 -13.91 0.35 -7.89
C SER A 118 -13.34 -0.12 -6.55
N MET A 119 -13.06 -1.42 -6.40
CA MET A 119 -12.51 -1.98 -5.16
C MET A 119 -11.09 -1.46 -4.90
N MET A 120 -10.25 -1.36 -5.94
CA MET A 120 -8.88 -0.88 -5.80
C MET A 120 -8.83 0.60 -5.45
N LEU A 121 -9.64 1.43 -6.11
CA LEU A 121 -9.75 2.86 -5.82
C LEU A 121 -10.29 3.10 -4.40
N PHE A 122 -11.35 2.35 -4.02
CA PHE A 122 -11.91 2.41 -2.68
C PHE A 122 -10.90 2.04 -1.60
N THR A 123 -10.12 0.96 -1.82
CA THR A 123 -9.08 0.54 -0.88
C THR A 123 -8.02 1.63 -0.72
N GLY A 124 -7.58 2.27 -1.81
CA GLY A 124 -6.63 3.38 -1.76
C GLY A 124 -7.13 4.55 -0.93
N VAL A 125 -8.42 4.88 -1.02
CA VAL A 125 -9.04 5.91 -0.16
C VAL A 125 -9.13 5.45 1.29
N ALA A 126 -9.60 4.21 1.53
CA ALA A 126 -9.88 3.70 2.87
C ALA A 126 -8.62 3.59 3.75
N MET A 127 -7.45 3.34 3.15
CA MET A 127 -6.17 3.27 3.86
C MET A 127 -5.71 4.62 4.42
N THR A 128 -6.14 5.71 3.81
CA THR A 128 -5.61 7.05 4.08
C THR A 128 -6.04 7.63 5.42
N PRO A 129 -7.33 7.60 5.83
CA PRO A 129 -7.79 8.26 7.05
C PRO A 129 -7.14 7.70 8.33
N LEU A 130 -7.02 6.37 8.42
CA LEU A 130 -6.44 5.75 9.61
C LEU A 130 -4.99 6.19 9.81
N TRP A 131 -4.17 6.12 8.76
CA TRP A 131 -2.80 6.59 8.82
C TRP A 131 -2.72 8.09 9.07
N TYR A 132 -3.63 8.89 8.49
CA TYR A 132 -3.66 10.33 8.70
C TYR A 132 -3.87 10.70 10.17
N ILE A 133 -4.81 10.02 10.84
CA ILE A 133 -5.07 10.23 12.27
C ILE A 133 -3.83 9.90 13.10
N VAL A 134 -3.23 8.73 12.88
CA VAL A 134 -2.02 8.32 13.60
C VAL A 134 -0.85 9.29 13.34
N ALA A 135 -0.66 9.70 12.09
CA ALA A 135 0.36 10.67 11.71
C ALA A 135 0.11 12.05 12.34
N ALA A 136 -1.15 12.48 12.47
CA ALA A 136 -1.49 13.75 13.10
C ALA A 136 -1.06 13.80 14.57
N PHE A 137 -1.20 12.70 15.28
CA PHE A 137 -0.68 12.58 16.65
C PHE A 137 0.85 12.47 16.68
N MET A 138 1.45 11.67 15.82
CA MET A 138 2.90 11.44 15.82
C MET A 138 3.70 12.68 15.40
N PHE A 139 3.20 13.47 14.46
CA PHE A 139 3.89 14.62 13.88
C PHE A 139 3.32 15.97 14.30
N GLY A 140 2.37 15.98 15.25
CA GLY A 140 1.82 17.21 15.81
C GLY A 140 0.88 17.98 14.88
N TYR A 141 0.39 17.38 13.79
CA TYR A 141 -0.57 18.03 12.88
C TYR A 141 -1.90 18.39 13.57
N ILE A 142 -2.21 17.73 14.69
CA ILE A 142 -3.43 17.98 15.46
C ILE A 142 -3.55 19.46 15.92
N HIS A 143 -2.45 20.18 15.96
CA HIS A 143 -2.41 21.61 16.33
C HIS A 143 -2.71 22.55 15.16
N TYR A 144 -2.89 22.03 13.95
CA TYR A 144 -3.25 22.86 12.80
C TYR A 144 -4.73 23.24 12.85
N GLU A 145 -5.07 24.31 12.17
CA GLU A 145 -6.44 24.77 12.03
C GLU A 145 -7.32 23.67 11.38
N SER A 146 -8.55 23.52 11.87
CA SER A 146 -9.48 22.46 11.45
C SER A 146 -9.71 22.43 9.93
N LEU A 147 -9.76 23.61 9.29
CA LEU A 147 -9.92 23.73 7.84
C LEU A 147 -8.72 23.10 7.09
N VAL A 148 -7.50 23.38 7.56
CA VAL A 148 -6.25 22.82 6.98
C VAL A 148 -6.23 21.30 7.12
N LEU A 149 -6.68 20.76 8.26
CA LEU A 149 -6.77 19.32 8.49
C LEU A 149 -7.73 18.64 7.50
N VAL A 150 -8.91 19.20 7.29
CA VAL A 150 -9.91 18.65 6.36
C VAL A 150 -9.41 18.70 4.92
N ILE A 151 -8.85 19.82 4.47
CA ILE A 151 -8.31 19.94 3.12
C ILE A 151 -7.15 18.98 2.90
N THR A 152 -6.24 18.88 3.86
CA THR A 152 -5.11 17.96 3.80
C THR A 152 -5.56 16.51 3.72
N LEU A 153 -6.57 16.10 4.50
CA LEU A 153 -7.16 14.77 4.42
C LEU A 153 -7.78 14.52 3.05
N ALA A 154 -8.54 15.46 2.51
CA ALA A 154 -9.15 15.35 1.19
C ALA A 154 -8.10 15.14 0.09
N ILE A 155 -7.02 15.92 0.09
CA ILE A 155 -5.90 15.76 -0.86
C ILE A 155 -5.26 14.38 -0.71
N ARG A 156 -5.04 13.91 0.51
CA ARG A 156 -4.49 12.57 0.78
C ARG A 156 -5.40 11.45 0.28
N CYS A 157 -6.72 11.57 0.47
CA CYS A 157 -7.68 10.60 -0.04
C CYS A 157 -7.65 10.52 -1.57
N VAL A 158 -7.58 11.66 -2.27
CA VAL A 158 -7.43 11.71 -3.72
C VAL A 158 -6.09 11.08 -4.15
N SER A 159 -5.00 11.42 -3.48
CA SER A 159 -3.68 10.82 -3.71
C SER A 159 -3.71 9.30 -3.50
N GLY A 160 -4.30 8.82 -2.41
CA GLY A 160 -4.48 7.38 -2.14
C GLY A 160 -5.31 6.68 -3.20
N MET A 161 -6.39 7.31 -3.66
CA MET A 161 -7.24 6.79 -4.72
C MET A 161 -6.46 6.63 -6.04
N LEU A 162 -5.78 7.68 -6.49
CA LEU A 162 -5.11 7.71 -7.79
C LEU A 162 -3.75 6.99 -7.76
N LEU A 163 -2.88 7.35 -6.82
CA LEU A 163 -1.51 6.86 -6.77
C LEU A 163 -1.38 5.49 -6.09
N CYS A 164 -2.23 5.16 -5.11
CA CYS A 164 -2.23 3.83 -4.53
C CYS A 164 -3.18 2.90 -5.31
N GLY A 165 -4.48 3.15 -5.27
CA GLY A 165 -5.49 2.27 -5.89
C GLY A 165 -5.38 2.20 -7.40
N GLY A 166 -5.36 3.34 -8.08
CA GLY A 166 -5.31 3.46 -9.54
C GLY A 166 -4.02 2.92 -10.13
N LEU A 167 -2.87 3.37 -9.60
CA LEU A 167 -1.56 2.94 -10.09
C LEU A 167 -1.31 1.44 -9.82
N THR A 168 -1.74 0.92 -8.66
CA THR A 168 -1.66 -0.52 -8.37
C THR A 168 -2.46 -1.33 -9.38
N LYS A 169 -3.69 -0.91 -9.67
CA LYS A 169 -4.53 -1.59 -10.66
C LYS A 169 -3.91 -1.55 -12.05
N TRP A 170 -3.46 -0.39 -12.48
CA TRP A 170 -2.82 -0.21 -13.78
C TRP A 170 -1.53 -1.04 -13.92
N LEU A 171 -0.65 -1.02 -12.91
CA LEU A 171 0.58 -1.83 -12.89
C LEU A 171 0.25 -3.33 -12.87
N GLY A 172 -0.69 -3.75 -12.03
CA GLY A 172 -1.11 -5.14 -11.95
C GLY A 172 -1.68 -5.66 -13.26
N ASP A 173 -2.50 -4.88 -13.94
CA ASP A 173 -3.04 -5.25 -15.25
C ASP A 173 -1.96 -5.32 -16.33
N ARG A 174 -0.94 -4.45 -16.29
CA ARG A 174 0.23 -4.56 -17.18
C ARG A 174 1.08 -5.78 -16.89
N LEU A 175 1.30 -6.09 -15.61
CA LEU A 175 2.05 -7.27 -15.20
C LEU A 175 1.34 -8.59 -15.51
N LYS A 176 0.01 -8.60 -15.56
CA LYS A 176 -0.83 -9.77 -15.83
C LYS A 176 -0.39 -10.58 -17.05
N HIS A 177 0.11 -9.92 -18.08
CA HIS A 177 0.54 -10.55 -19.33
C HIS A 177 2.02 -10.94 -19.35
N THR A 178 2.77 -10.67 -18.27
CA THR A 178 4.19 -10.99 -18.18
C THR A 178 4.45 -12.43 -17.72
N ARG A 179 5.57 -13.02 -18.14
CA ARG A 179 5.97 -14.36 -17.71
C ARG A 179 6.23 -14.46 -16.21
N TYR A 180 6.65 -13.35 -15.58
CA TYR A 180 7.03 -13.31 -14.17
C TYR A 180 5.85 -13.53 -13.22
N VAL A 181 4.64 -13.19 -13.62
CA VAL A 181 3.43 -13.26 -12.78
C VAL A 181 2.63 -14.55 -13.01
N ARG A 182 3.02 -15.38 -13.99
CA ARG A 182 2.35 -16.65 -14.29
C ARG A 182 2.21 -17.61 -13.10
N PRO A 183 3.18 -17.74 -12.18
CA PRO A 183 3.04 -18.64 -11.03
C PRO A 183 2.00 -18.19 -10.01
N PHE A 184 1.66 -16.89 -10.00
CA PHE A 184 0.76 -16.28 -9.02
C PHE A 184 -0.70 -16.30 -9.46
N ALA A 185 -1.62 -16.02 -8.54
CA ALA A 185 -3.07 -16.03 -8.79
C ALA A 185 -3.47 -15.12 -9.95
N LEU A 186 -2.85 -13.94 -10.06
CA LEU A 186 -3.08 -12.99 -11.15
C LEU A 186 -2.74 -13.58 -12.52
N GLY A 187 -1.60 -14.25 -12.65
CA GLY A 187 -1.15 -14.84 -13.91
C GLY A 187 -1.97 -16.07 -14.30
N ARG A 188 -2.39 -16.89 -13.33
CA ARG A 188 -3.27 -18.03 -13.58
C ARG A 188 -4.65 -17.60 -14.10
N GLU A 189 -5.19 -16.50 -13.58
CA GLU A 189 -6.43 -15.91 -14.10
C GLU A 189 -6.26 -15.45 -15.56
N ALA A 190 -5.11 -14.87 -15.91
CA ALA A 190 -4.81 -14.43 -17.28
C ALA A 190 -4.78 -15.59 -18.29
N MET A 191 -4.37 -16.77 -17.84
CA MET A 191 -4.30 -17.99 -18.67
C MET A 191 -5.62 -18.77 -18.71
N GLY A 192 -6.70 -18.26 -18.09
CA GLY A 192 -7.97 -18.97 -18.00
C GLY A 192 -7.96 -20.18 -17.05
N LEU A 193 -6.88 -20.40 -16.33
CA LEU A 193 -6.71 -21.46 -15.33
C LEU A 193 -7.34 -21.05 -13.99
N ARG A 194 -8.59 -20.61 -14.03
CA ARG A 194 -9.32 -20.28 -12.82
C ARG A 194 -9.60 -21.57 -12.07
N GLU A 195 -9.04 -21.76 -10.89
CA GLU A 195 -9.41 -22.87 -10.01
C GLU A 195 -10.93 -22.84 -9.82
N LYS A 196 -11.60 -23.86 -10.42
CA LYS A 196 -12.97 -24.20 -10.11
C LYS A 196 -12.98 -24.70 -8.65
N GLY A 197 -13.48 -23.87 -7.74
CA GLY A 197 -13.62 -24.26 -6.35
C GLY A 197 -14.48 -23.29 -5.57
#